data_8cdb892131ffbc6ade5d5a8752f37127
#
_entry.id   8cdb892131ffbc6ade5d5a8752f37127
#
_cell.length_a   1.000
_cell.length_b   1.000
_cell.length_c   1.000
_cell.angle_alpha   90.00
_cell.angle_beta   90.00
_cell.angle_gamma   90.00
#
_symmetry.space_group_name_H-M   'P 1'
#
loop_
_entity.id
_entity.type
_entity.pdbx_description
1 polymer ?
#
loop_
_entity_poly.entity_id
_entity_poly.type
_entity_poly.pdbx_seq_one_letter_code
_entity_poly.pdbx_strand_id
1 'polypeptide(L)' 'MKDYEIQSIVSLLERSAKALEKSDDYRHKELARLMRNKVKRLNKKYNGQK' A
#
# COMPACT_ATOMS: atom_id res chain seq x y z
N MET A 1 -10.49 -9.38 9.92
CA MET A 1 -10.81 -8.01 9.47
C MET A 1 -11.89 -8.02 8.44
N LYS A 2 -12.72 -6.99 8.47
CA LYS A 2 -13.76 -6.87 7.47
C LYS A 2 -13.21 -6.32 6.17
N ASP A 3 -13.86 -6.69 5.07
CA ASP A 3 -13.38 -6.30 3.75
C ASP A 3 -13.21 -4.79 3.59
N TYR A 4 -14.17 -4.00 4.09
CA TYR A 4 -14.07 -2.57 3.94
C TYR A 4 -12.91 -1.98 4.74
N GLU A 5 -12.56 -2.61 5.85
CA GLU A 5 -11.40 -2.15 6.61
C GLU A 5 -10.11 -2.42 5.86
N ILE A 6 -10.02 -3.57 5.22
CA ILE A 6 -8.86 -3.92 4.42
C ILE A 6 -8.74 -2.98 3.24
N GLN A 7 -9.86 -2.70 2.56
CA GLN A 7 -9.85 -1.77 1.44
C GLN A 7 -9.45 -0.36 1.88
N SER A 8 -9.88 0.04 3.06
CA SER A 8 -9.51 1.34 3.59
C SER A 8 -8.01 1.44 3.83
N ILE A 9 -7.44 0.38 4.41
CA ILE A 9 -6.00 0.34 4.66
C ILE A 9 -5.23 0.36 3.34
N VAL A 10 -5.65 -0.43 2.37
CA VAL A 10 -5.00 -0.48 1.07
C VAL A 10 -5.04 0.88 0.41
N SER A 11 -6.20 1.53 0.43
CA SER A 11 -6.35 2.84 -0.18
C SER A 11 -5.42 3.86 0.47
N LEU A 12 -5.34 3.83 1.80
CA LEU A 12 -4.49 4.75 2.53
C LEU A 12 -3.01 4.52 2.19
N LEU A 13 -2.60 3.26 2.12
CA LEU A 13 -1.23 2.93 1.79
C LEU A 13 -0.88 3.37 0.37
N GLU A 14 -1.80 3.18 -0.57
CA GLU A 14 -1.55 3.59 -1.94
C GLU A 14 -1.43 5.10 -2.08
N ARG A 15 -2.29 5.84 -1.39
CA ARG A 15 -2.20 7.30 -1.39
C ARG A 15 -0.90 7.79 -0.79
N SER A 16 -0.53 7.18 0.33
CA SER A 16 0.70 7.57 1.01
C SER A 16 1.92 7.26 0.14
N ALA A 17 1.93 6.09 -0.49
CA ALA A 17 3.02 5.72 -1.36
C ALA A 17 3.14 6.68 -2.54
N LYS A 18 2.01 7.04 -3.12
CA LYS A 18 2.00 7.97 -4.24
C LYS A 18 2.56 9.32 -3.85
N ALA A 19 2.18 9.81 -2.67
CA ALA A 19 2.69 11.09 -2.19
C ALA A 19 4.19 11.03 -1.94
N LEU A 20 4.66 9.93 -1.37
CA LEU A 20 6.08 9.77 -1.10
C LEU A 20 6.91 9.61 -2.38
N GLU A 21 6.32 9.00 -3.40
CA GLU A 21 7.02 8.83 -4.67
C GLU A 21 7.31 10.14 -5.37
N LYS A 22 6.57 11.18 -5.03
CA LYS A 22 6.82 12.51 -5.61
C LYS A 22 7.99 13.22 -4.95
N SER A 23 8.45 12.70 -3.82
CA SER A 23 9.57 13.29 -3.12
C SER A 23 10.88 12.91 -3.79
N ASP A 24 11.87 13.80 -3.71
CA ASP A 24 13.21 13.50 -4.21
C ASP A 24 14.05 12.75 -3.18
N ASP A 25 13.55 12.63 -1.98
CA ASP A 25 14.28 11.95 -0.91
C ASP A 25 14.28 10.45 -1.15
N TYR A 26 15.48 9.87 -1.20
CA TYR A 26 15.62 8.44 -1.43
C TYR A 26 14.88 7.62 -0.38
N ARG A 27 14.90 8.07 0.87
CA ARG A 27 14.24 7.33 1.94
C ARG A 27 12.74 7.30 1.77
N HIS A 28 12.17 8.37 1.23
CA HIS A 28 10.74 8.41 0.96
C HIS A 28 10.38 7.43 -0.15
N LYS A 29 11.20 7.36 -1.18
CA LYS A 29 10.95 6.44 -2.27
C LYS A 29 11.04 4.98 -1.80
N GLU A 30 12.00 4.72 -0.95
CA GLU A 30 12.15 3.37 -0.39
C GLU A 30 10.93 2.99 0.45
N LEU A 31 10.44 3.92 1.24
CA LEU A 31 9.27 3.69 2.07
C LEU A 31 8.04 3.43 1.21
N ALA A 32 7.91 4.18 0.12
CA ALA A 32 6.80 3.98 -0.81
C ALA A 32 6.84 2.59 -1.40
N ARG A 33 8.02 2.11 -1.74
CA ARG A 33 8.17 0.76 -2.28
C ARG A 33 7.70 -0.29 -1.29
N LEU A 34 8.07 -0.11 -0.02
CA LEU A 34 7.64 -1.04 1.02
C LEU A 34 6.13 -1.00 1.21
N MET A 35 5.54 0.18 1.11
CA MET A 35 4.09 0.31 1.20
C MET A 35 3.38 -0.43 0.07
N ARG A 36 3.90 -0.31 -1.13
CA ARG A 36 3.30 -0.99 -2.27
C ARG A 36 3.43 -2.51 -2.16
N ASN A 37 4.55 -2.97 -1.60
CA ASN A 37 4.71 -4.39 -1.35
C ASN A 37 3.68 -4.88 -0.34
N LYS A 38 3.41 -4.08 0.67
CA LYS A 38 2.40 -4.42 1.66
C LYS A 38 1.02 -4.49 1.03
N VAL A 39 0.72 -3.57 0.14
CA VAL A 39 -0.55 -3.57 -0.58
C VAL A 39 -0.70 -4.86 -1.38
N LYS A 40 0.35 -5.27 -2.08
CA LYS A 40 0.32 -6.51 -2.85
C LYS A 40 0.02 -7.71 -1.96
N ARG A 41 0.66 -7.76 -0.82
CA ARG A 41 0.45 -8.87 0.11
C ARG A 41 -0.97 -8.89 0.64
N LEU A 42 -1.49 -7.72 1.00
CA LEU A 42 -2.84 -7.63 1.52
C LEU A 42 -3.86 -8.04 0.46
N ASN A 43 -3.68 -7.57 -0.77
CA ASN A 43 -4.58 -7.94 -1.85
C ASN A 43 -4.54 -9.43 -2.13
N LYS A 44 -3.34 -10.00 -2.14
CA LYS A 44 -3.20 -11.42 -2.39
C LYS A 44 -3.86 -12.24 -1.28
N LYS A 45 -3.68 -11.81 -0.05
CA LYS A 45 -4.20 -12.55 1.09
C LYS A 45 -5.71 -12.45 1.19
N TYR A 46 -6.29 -11.28 0.92
CA TYR A 46 -7.70 -11.06 1.19
C TYR A 46 -8.57 -10.96 -0.05
N ASN A 47 -8.01 -10.57 -1.17
CA ASN A 47 -8.80 -10.39 -2.39
C ASN A 47 -8.46 -11.34 -3.50
N GLY A 48 -7.27 -11.89 -3.49
CA GLY A 48 -6.81 -12.74 -4.57
C GLY A 48 -7.05 -14.22 -4.35
N GLN A 49 -7.85 -14.53 -3.38
CA GLN A 49 -8.05 -15.91 -3.01
C GLN A 49 -9.24 -16.57 -3.67
N LYS A 50 -9.88 -15.91 -4.50
CA LYS A 50 -11.06 -16.49 -5.14
C LYS A 50 -10.75 -17.51 -6.18
#